data_2e362e221e99c977b1a9435482918c3b
#
_entry.id   2e362e221e99c977b1a9435482918c3b
#
_cell.length_a   1.000
_cell.length_b   1.000
_cell.length_c   1.000
_cell.angle_alpha   90.00
_cell.angle_beta   90.00
_cell.angle_gamma   90.00
#
_symmetry.space_group_name_H-M   'P 1'
#
loop_
_entity.id
_entity.type
_entity.pdbx_description
1 polymer ?
#
loop_
_entity_poly.entity_id
_entity_poly.type
_entity_poly.pdbx_seq_one_letter_code
_entity_poly.pdbx_strand_id
1 'polypeptide(L)'
;GNYPDLLVDFSELVTPLVESDNLSAGGIFHLYRFWQKTQNKNLVPPSDEWSLDRAVLDLCGIGLEPGIQMLYQCERLSELIAAIDKLNLTAEDKHRINHQLNMLMHGAPQLAVPEILSQEQLAFWQANGYLVVPGVLSEEQCEKSRRVIWEYLQADSNIADSWYQSPERMQKIMLQLFRHPVLDENRNVPLIRKIFEQLWQRVDLAMSTDRISFNPPETESWKFPGPDMHWDIPLQAPVSFGTQGLIYLTDTPEEQGAFCCVPGFHLKIEEWLRQQNKPDVELQKQNWSAWPVKPIAAKAGDLVIWHHALPHGASPNKAEYP
;
A
#
# COMPACT_ATOMS: atom_id res chain seq x y z
N GLY A 1 -9.02 -17.83 7.57
CA GLY A 1 -8.59 -17.80 8.97
C GLY A 1 -9.80 -17.94 9.88
N ASN A 2 -9.69 -18.72 10.92
CA ASN A 2 -10.73 -18.77 11.93
C ASN A 2 -10.63 -17.54 12.82
N TYR A 3 -11.70 -16.80 12.93
CA TYR A 3 -11.91 -15.73 13.89
C TYR A 3 -12.96 -16.19 14.91
N PRO A 4 -12.69 -17.20 15.74
CA PRO A 4 -13.71 -18.07 16.29
C PRO A 4 -14.79 -17.35 17.09
N ASP A 5 -14.41 -16.51 18.02
CA ASP A 5 -15.41 -15.92 18.92
C ASP A 5 -15.98 -14.59 18.43
N LEU A 6 -15.26 -13.92 17.58
CA LEU A 6 -15.67 -12.63 17.00
C LEU A 6 -16.36 -12.79 15.65
N LEU A 7 -16.08 -13.87 14.93
CA LEU A 7 -16.71 -14.17 13.66
C LEU A 7 -18.12 -14.73 13.77
N VAL A 8 -18.50 -15.37 14.86
CA VAL A 8 -19.89 -15.79 15.04
C VAL A 8 -20.80 -14.56 14.93
N ASP A 9 -20.49 -13.52 15.68
CA ASP A 9 -21.26 -12.28 15.65
C ASP A 9 -21.08 -11.56 14.32
N PHE A 10 -19.88 -11.58 13.77
CA PHE A 10 -19.57 -10.91 12.52
C PHE A 10 -20.15 -11.62 11.30
N SER A 11 -20.04 -12.93 11.22
CA SER A 11 -20.58 -13.71 10.11
C SER A 11 -22.11 -13.72 10.07
N GLU A 12 -22.76 -13.67 11.22
CA GLU A 12 -24.22 -13.53 11.31
C GLU A 12 -24.70 -12.14 10.90
N LEU A 13 -23.88 -11.11 11.10
CA LEU A 13 -24.24 -9.72 10.86
C LEU A 13 -23.78 -9.19 9.50
N VAL A 14 -22.75 -9.74 8.91
CA VAL A 14 -22.21 -9.27 7.62
C VAL A 14 -23.22 -9.41 6.49
N THR A 15 -23.97 -10.51 6.41
CA THR A 15 -24.99 -10.71 5.38
C THR A 15 -26.11 -9.65 5.46
N PRO A 16 -26.70 -9.39 6.65
CA PRO A 16 -27.64 -8.29 6.81
C PRO A 16 -27.04 -6.92 6.50
N LEU A 17 -25.75 -6.72 6.77
CA LEU A 17 -25.04 -5.46 6.53
C LEU A 17 -24.83 -5.15 5.07
N VAL A 18 -24.59 -6.17 4.26
CA VAL A 18 -24.45 -6.04 2.81
C VAL A 18 -25.77 -5.63 2.16
N GLU A 19 -26.89 -6.05 2.75
CA GLU A 19 -28.24 -5.75 2.27
C GLU A 19 -28.81 -4.44 2.80
N SER A 20 -28.27 -3.91 3.89
CA SER A 20 -28.81 -2.77 4.60
C SER A 20 -27.78 -1.64 4.74
N ASP A 21 -27.96 -0.54 4.03
CA ASP A 21 -27.16 0.68 4.17
C ASP A 21 -27.47 1.45 5.48
N ASN A 22 -28.37 0.95 6.30
CA ASN A 22 -28.99 1.64 7.43
C ASN A 22 -28.49 1.15 8.78
N LEU A 23 -27.19 0.90 8.92
CA LEU A 23 -26.68 0.49 10.20
C LEU A 23 -26.15 1.68 10.97
N SER A 24 -26.44 1.66 12.27
CA SER A 24 -25.98 2.63 13.25
C SER A 24 -24.46 2.85 13.26
N ALA A 25 -23.72 2.00 12.59
CA ALA A 25 -22.26 2.01 12.43
C ALA A 25 -21.77 2.68 11.13
N GLY A 26 -22.57 3.55 10.50
CA GLY A 26 -22.18 4.22 9.26
C GLY A 26 -22.17 3.31 8.03
N GLY A 27 -22.73 2.11 8.10
CA GLY A 27 -22.84 1.16 6.99
C GLY A 27 -21.60 0.28 6.74
N ILE A 28 -20.55 0.37 7.59
CA ILE A 28 -19.33 -0.44 7.49
C ILE A 28 -19.09 -1.14 8.82
N PHE A 29 -19.65 -2.35 8.96
CA PHE A 29 -19.67 -3.05 10.25
C PHE A 29 -18.28 -3.37 10.78
N HIS A 30 -17.34 -3.78 9.94
CA HIS A 30 -16.02 -4.13 10.43
C HIS A 30 -15.22 -2.91 10.91
N LEU A 31 -15.47 -1.73 10.34
CA LEU A 31 -14.88 -0.48 10.82
C LEU A 31 -15.42 -0.13 12.23
N TYR A 32 -16.71 -0.30 12.45
CA TYR A 32 -17.32 -0.18 13.78
C TYR A 32 -16.71 -1.15 14.79
N ARG A 33 -16.52 -2.40 14.38
CA ARG A 33 -15.89 -3.42 15.21
C ARG A 33 -14.44 -3.07 15.54
N PHE A 34 -13.66 -2.58 14.58
CA PHE A 34 -12.30 -2.12 14.82
C PHE A 34 -12.29 -0.98 15.85
N TRP A 35 -13.19 -0.02 15.71
CA TRP A 35 -13.35 1.05 16.68
C TRP A 35 -13.70 0.53 18.08
N GLN A 36 -14.61 -0.42 18.20
CA GLN A 36 -14.94 -1.05 19.51
C GLN A 36 -13.70 -1.63 20.19
N LYS A 37 -12.79 -2.23 19.45
CA LYS A 37 -11.52 -2.76 20.00
C LYS A 37 -10.62 -1.65 20.50
N THR A 38 -10.64 -0.48 19.93
CA THR A 38 -9.87 0.68 20.43
C THR A 38 -10.43 1.24 21.73
N GLN A 39 -11.74 1.07 21.98
CA GLN A 39 -12.42 1.54 23.18
C GLN A 39 -12.36 0.53 24.35
N ASN A 40 -12.24 -0.75 24.04
CA ASN A 40 -12.24 -1.82 25.03
C ASN A 40 -10.87 -2.51 25.12
N LYS A 41 -10.07 -2.04 26.08
CA LYS A 41 -8.71 -2.57 26.33
C LYS A 41 -8.67 -4.03 26.78
N ASN A 42 -9.79 -4.58 27.21
CA ASN A 42 -9.89 -5.97 27.66
C ASN A 42 -10.29 -6.93 26.53
N LEU A 43 -10.57 -6.43 25.37
CA LEU A 43 -10.95 -7.23 24.22
C LEU A 43 -9.68 -7.74 23.54
N VAL A 44 -9.42 -9.05 23.63
CA VAL A 44 -8.29 -9.70 22.98
C VAL A 44 -8.79 -10.27 21.65
N PRO A 45 -8.49 -9.62 20.52
CA PRO A 45 -8.89 -10.16 19.22
C PRO A 45 -8.07 -11.41 18.87
N PRO A 46 -8.59 -12.30 18.00
CA PRO A 46 -7.81 -13.35 17.40
C PRO A 46 -6.56 -12.81 16.69
N SER A 47 -5.49 -13.57 16.68
CA SER A 47 -4.18 -13.13 16.17
C SER A 47 -4.17 -12.73 14.69
N ASP A 48 -5.09 -13.23 13.90
CA ASP A 48 -5.22 -12.98 12.45
C ASP A 48 -6.25 -11.88 12.11
N GLU A 49 -6.98 -11.35 13.08
CA GLU A 49 -7.97 -10.29 12.84
C GLU A 49 -7.32 -8.97 12.39
N TRP A 50 -6.06 -8.76 12.69
CA TRP A 50 -5.31 -7.60 12.24
C TRP A 50 -5.27 -7.46 10.71
N SER A 51 -5.21 -8.56 9.99
CA SER A 51 -5.27 -8.52 8.52
C SER A 51 -6.61 -7.97 8.01
N LEU A 52 -7.70 -8.30 8.70
CA LEU A 52 -9.04 -7.81 8.40
C LEU A 52 -9.19 -6.32 8.78
N ASP A 53 -8.65 -5.92 9.91
CA ASP A 53 -8.62 -4.53 10.37
C ASP A 53 -7.88 -3.63 9.37
N ARG A 54 -6.74 -4.07 8.89
CA ARG A 54 -6.01 -3.37 7.82
C ARG A 54 -6.82 -3.29 6.53
N ALA A 55 -7.42 -4.40 6.14
CA ALA A 55 -8.21 -4.45 4.89
C ALA A 55 -9.37 -3.45 4.91
N VAL A 56 -10.08 -3.29 6.02
CA VAL A 56 -11.19 -2.34 6.09
C VAL A 56 -10.72 -0.89 5.91
N LEU A 57 -9.59 -0.51 6.51
CA LEU A 57 -9.03 0.83 6.34
C LEU A 57 -8.62 1.08 4.88
N ASP A 58 -7.95 0.12 4.26
CA ASP A 58 -7.55 0.20 2.86
C ASP A 58 -8.78 0.32 1.94
N LEU A 59 -9.79 -0.52 2.14
CA LEU A 59 -11.02 -0.50 1.35
C LEU A 59 -11.81 0.80 1.50
N CYS A 60 -11.77 1.42 2.68
CA CYS A 60 -12.34 2.75 2.91
C CYS A 60 -11.49 3.89 2.31
N GLY A 61 -10.29 3.59 1.83
CA GLY A 61 -9.40 4.58 1.25
C GLY A 61 -8.77 5.55 2.26
N ILE A 62 -8.63 5.13 3.52
CA ILE A 62 -8.13 5.99 4.59
C ILE A 62 -6.61 5.87 4.74
N GLY A 63 -6.05 4.70 4.47
CA GLY A 63 -4.69 4.36 4.84
C GLY A 63 -4.57 3.91 6.29
N LEU A 64 -3.49 3.21 6.61
CA LEU A 64 -3.33 2.57 7.93
C LEU A 64 -3.17 3.60 9.05
N GLU A 65 -2.18 4.47 8.95
CA GLU A 65 -1.83 5.42 10.02
C GLU A 65 -2.94 6.47 10.27
N PRO A 66 -3.47 7.16 9.25
CA PRO A 66 -4.59 8.07 9.43
C PRO A 66 -5.86 7.37 9.94
N GLY A 67 -6.10 6.13 9.50
CA GLY A 67 -7.26 5.35 9.93
C GLY A 67 -7.19 4.98 11.40
N ILE A 68 -6.04 4.54 11.88
CA ILE A 68 -5.82 4.26 13.31
C ILE A 68 -6.02 5.52 14.14
N GLN A 69 -5.43 6.65 13.72
CA GLN A 69 -5.61 7.93 14.41
C GLN A 69 -7.09 8.33 14.48
N MET A 70 -7.81 8.22 13.39
CA MET A 70 -9.25 8.51 13.32
C MET A 70 -10.03 7.68 14.35
N LEU A 71 -9.77 6.37 14.41
CA LEU A 71 -10.47 5.47 15.32
C LEU A 71 -10.18 5.79 16.79
N TYR A 72 -8.94 6.10 17.13
CA TYR A 72 -8.56 6.47 18.50
C TYR A 72 -9.08 7.84 18.93
N GLN A 73 -9.30 8.77 18.01
CA GLN A 73 -9.86 10.09 18.30
C GLN A 73 -11.37 10.06 18.51
N CYS A 74 -12.07 9.06 18.03
CA CYS A 74 -13.51 8.91 18.20
C CYS A 74 -13.80 8.24 19.56
N GLU A 75 -14.25 9.02 20.55
CA GLU A 75 -14.62 8.49 21.87
C GLU A 75 -16.07 7.98 21.93
N ARG A 76 -16.91 8.46 21.02
CA ARG A 76 -18.34 8.13 20.96
C ARG A 76 -18.72 7.63 19.56
N LEU A 77 -19.73 6.77 19.52
CA LEU A 77 -20.25 6.24 18.25
C LEU A 77 -20.68 7.35 17.27
N SER A 78 -21.27 8.42 17.78
CA SER A 78 -21.65 9.57 16.95
C SER A 78 -20.46 10.25 16.26
N GLU A 79 -19.30 10.24 16.89
CA GLU A 79 -18.07 10.78 16.32
C GLU A 79 -17.51 9.87 15.24
N LEU A 80 -17.59 8.55 15.46
CA LEU A 80 -17.23 7.57 14.44
C LEU A 80 -18.11 7.70 13.20
N ILE A 81 -19.42 7.78 13.38
CA ILE A 81 -20.38 7.95 12.26
C ILE A 81 -20.07 9.25 11.50
N ALA A 82 -19.85 10.35 12.22
CA ALA A 82 -19.46 11.62 11.59
C ALA A 82 -18.14 11.53 10.82
N ALA A 83 -17.16 10.78 11.35
CA ALA A 83 -15.89 10.54 10.65
C ALA A 83 -16.08 9.70 9.39
N ILE A 84 -16.94 8.68 9.43
CA ILE A 84 -17.28 7.85 8.23
C ILE A 84 -17.99 8.71 7.19
N ASP A 85 -18.92 9.56 7.59
CA ASP A 85 -19.65 10.46 6.66
C ASP A 85 -18.69 11.40 5.92
N LYS A 86 -17.63 11.86 6.58
CA LYS A 86 -16.60 12.70 5.95
C LYS A 86 -15.77 11.98 4.87
N LEU A 87 -15.80 10.66 4.82
CA LEU A 87 -15.14 9.89 3.77
C LEU A 87 -15.89 9.97 2.43
N ASN A 88 -17.12 10.48 2.43
CA ASN A 88 -17.97 10.61 1.26
C ASN A 88 -18.18 9.30 0.48
N LEU A 89 -18.28 8.19 1.21
CA LEU A 89 -18.56 6.88 0.63
C LEU A 89 -20.03 6.81 0.24
N THR A 90 -20.29 6.39 -1.00
CA THR A 90 -21.64 6.13 -1.47
C THR A 90 -22.20 4.84 -0.85
N ALA A 91 -23.52 4.62 -0.96
CA ALA A 91 -24.10 3.33 -0.59
C ALA A 91 -23.48 2.16 -1.37
N GLU A 92 -23.19 2.37 -2.66
CA GLU A 92 -22.51 1.39 -3.50
C GLU A 92 -21.08 1.10 -3.00
N ASP A 93 -20.32 2.13 -2.62
CA ASP A 93 -18.99 1.95 -2.02
C ASP A 93 -19.07 1.11 -0.75
N LYS A 94 -19.97 1.40 0.15
CA LYS A 94 -20.16 0.66 1.41
C LYS A 94 -20.56 -0.79 1.15
N HIS A 95 -21.47 -1.02 0.21
CA HIS A 95 -21.87 -2.35 -0.20
C HIS A 95 -20.67 -3.14 -0.75
N ARG A 96 -19.88 -2.55 -1.63
CA ARG A 96 -18.67 -3.14 -2.19
C ARG A 96 -17.65 -3.47 -1.10
N ILE A 97 -17.40 -2.56 -0.16
CA ILE A 97 -16.47 -2.76 0.95
C ILE A 97 -16.92 -3.95 1.81
N ASN A 98 -18.17 -3.97 2.24
CA ASN A 98 -18.71 -5.07 3.04
C ASN A 98 -18.66 -6.41 2.31
N HIS A 99 -18.96 -6.41 1.01
CA HIS A 99 -18.88 -7.61 0.17
C HIS A 99 -17.43 -8.14 0.08
N GLN A 100 -16.45 -7.28 -0.15
CA GLN A 100 -15.05 -7.66 -0.21
C GLN A 100 -14.54 -8.19 1.14
N LEU A 101 -14.94 -7.56 2.25
CA LEU A 101 -14.61 -8.05 3.59
C LEU A 101 -15.22 -9.43 3.85
N ASN A 102 -16.46 -9.64 3.43
CA ASN A 102 -17.12 -10.93 3.53
C ASN A 102 -16.36 -12.02 2.74
N MET A 103 -15.91 -11.69 1.54
CA MET A 103 -15.08 -12.61 0.74
C MET A 103 -13.76 -12.93 1.42
N LEU A 104 -13.10 -11.97 2.05
CA LEU A 104 -11.86 -12.18 2.79
C LEU A 104 -12.07 -13.13 3.99
N MET A 105 -13.21 -13.04 4.65
CA MET A 105 -13.54 -13.88 5.81
C MET A 105 -13.94 -15.30 5.44
N HIS A 106 -14.74 -15.46 4.39
CA HIS A 106 -15.38 -16.73 4.04
C HIS A 106 -14.76 -17.41 2.81
N GLY A 107 -13.78 -16.75 2.19
CA GLY A 107 -13.19 -17.15 0.92
C GLY A 107 -13.96 -16.67 -0.30
N ALA A 108 -13.24 -16.48 -1.39
CA ALA A 108 -13.82 -16.15 -2.68
C ALA A 108 -14.25 -17.43 -3.41
N PRO A 109 -15.24 -17.34 -4.33
CA PRO A 109 -15.47 -18.41 -5.28
C PRO A 109 -14.18 -18.75 -6.00
N GLN A 110 -13.98 -20.05 -6.32
CA GLN A 110 -12.83 -20.45 -7.13
C GLN A 110 -12.96 -19.87 -8.54
N LEU A 111 -12.38 -18.71 -8.74
CA LEU A 111 -12.24 -18.10 -10.06
C LEU A 111 -10.89 -18.48 -10.65
N ALA A 112 -10.84 -18.58 -11.98
CA ALA A 112 -9.59 -18.86 -12.67
C ALA A 112 -8.59 -17.72 -12.44
N VAL A 113 -7.37 -18.07 -12.09
CA VAL A 113 -6.26 -17.11 -11.95
C VAL A 113 -5.86 -16.62 -13.35
N PRO A 114 -5.70 -15.30 -13.56
CA PRO A 114 -5.24 -14.78 -14.82
C PRO A 114 -3.85 -15.30 -15.21
N GLU A 115 -3.63 -15.47 -16.50
CA GLU A 115 -2.33 -15.84 -17.10
C GLU A 115 -1.93 -14.76 -18.10
N ILE A 116 -1.36 -13.67 -17.62
CA ILE A 116 -0.99 -12.50 -18.44
C ILE A 116 0.50 -12.23 -18.47
N LEU A 117 1.25 -12.70 -17.48
CA LEU A 117 2.71 -12.60 -17.45
C LEU A 117 3.34 -13.73 -18.28
N SER A 118 4.39 -13.41 -19.02
CA SER A 118 5.15 -14.39 -19.77
C SER A 118 5.94 -15.34 -18.86
N GLN A 119 6.36 -16.46 -19.39
CA GLN A 119 7.23 -17.39 -18.65
C GLN A 119 8.57 -16.75 -18.28
N GLU A 120 9.09 -15.87 -19.13
CA GLU A 120 10.30 -15.10 -18.86
C GLU A 120 10.11 -14.13 -17.69
N GLN A 121 8.98 -13.42 -17.66
CA GLN A 121 8.62 -12.52 -16.55
C GLN A 121 8.47 -13.29 -15.24
N LEU A 122 7.81 -14.43 -15.26
CA LEU A 122 7.64 -15.27 -14.07
C LEU A 122 8.97 -15.85 -13.59
N ALA A 123 9.84 -16.29 -14.49
CA ALA A 123 11.17 -16.76 -14.13
C ALA A 123 12.04 -15.64 -13.53
N PHE A 124 11.97 -14.45 -14.10
CA PHE A 124 12.64 -13.26 -13.57
C PHE A 124 12.16 -12.91 -12.17
N TRP A 125 10.84 -12.90 -11.97
CA TRP A 125 10.22 -12.69 -10.66
C TRP A 125 10.71 -13.69 -9.63
N GLN A 126 10.71 -14.96 -9.95
CA GLN A 126 11.16 -16.03 -9.04
C GLN A 126 12.63 -15.87 -8.66
N ALA A 127 13.48 -15.52 -9.60
CA ALA A 127 14.91 -15.37 -9.35
C ALA A 127 15.25 -14.08 -8.61
N ASN A 128 14.59 -12.98 -8.92
CA ASN A 128 14.98 -11.65 -8.44
C ASN A 128 14.06 -11.09 -7.35
N GLY A 129 12.83 -11.57 -7.25
CA GLY A 129 11.85 -11.07 -6.28
C GLY A 129 11.30 -9.68 -6.60
N TYR A 130 11.57 -9.15 -7.76
CA TYR A 130 10.92 -7.96 -8.31
C TYR A 130 10.63 -8.14 -9.80
N LEU A 131 9.75 -7.31 -10.33
CA LEU A 131 9.38 -7.33 -11.74
C LEU A 131 8.98 -5.92 -12.18
N VAL A 132 9.41 -5.51 -13.35
CA VAL A 132 8.91 -4.30 -14.02
C VAL A 132 7.95 -4.74 -15.12
N VAL A 133 6.70 -4.31 -15.04
CA VAL A 133 5.68 -4.57 -16.07
C VAL A 133 5.42 -3.25 -16.81
N PRO A 134 5.79 -3.16 -18.09
CA PRO A 134 5.69 -1.91 -18.82
C PRO A 134 4.24 -1.53 -19.14
N GLY A 135 3.97 -0.24 -19.14
CA GLY A 135 2.79 0.35 -19.75
C GLY A 135 1.45 -0.01 -19.12
N VAL A 136 1.39 -0.19 -17.79
CA VAL A 136 0.11 -0.46 -17.09
C VAL A 136 -0.79 0.79 -17.03
N LEU A 137 -0.20 1.98 -17.04
CA LEU A 137 -0.91 3.24 -17.25
C LEU A 137 -0.52 3.85 -18.60
N SER A 138 -1.47 4.47 -19.27
CA SER A 138 -1.21 5.27 -20.45
C SER A 138 -0.47 6.57 -20.09
N GLU A 139 0.16 7.22 -21.07
CA GLU A 139 0.77 8.54 -20.89
C GLU A 139 -0.25 9.59 -20.45
N GLU A 140 -1.48 9.52 -20.96
CA GLU A 140 -2.56 10.41 -20.54
C GLU A 140 -2.87 10.25 -19.04
N GLN A 141 -2.96 9.00 -18.56
CA GLN A 141 -3.18 8.73 -17.13
C GLN A 141 -2.01 9.20 -16.26
N CYS A 142 -0.78 9.01 -16.74
CA CYS A 142 0.41 9.53 -16.05
C CYS A 142 0.40 11.05 -16.00
N GLU A 143 0.05 11.72 -17.08
CA GLU A 143 -0.04 13.19 -17.12
C GLU A 143 -1.11 13.73 -16.18
N LYS A 144 -2.30 13.13 -16.17
CA LYS A 144 -3.35 13.48 -15.20
C LYS A 144 -2.86 13.32 -13.76
N SER A 145 -2.13 12.26 -13.48
CA SER A 145 -1.58 11.98 -12.14
C SER A 145 -0.50 12.98 -11.74
N ARG A 146 0.38 13.37 -12.67
CA ARG A 146 1.38 14.42 -12.44
C ARG A 146 0.72 15.76 -12.12
N ARG A 147 -0.35 16.13 -12.82
CA ARG A 147 -1.13 17.35 -12.53
C ARG A 147 -1.69 17.34 -11.10
N VAL A 148 -2.19 16.21 -10.63
CA VAL A 148 -2.62 16.06 -9.23
C VAL A 148 -1.50 16.40 -8.24
N ILE A 149 -0.28 15.94 -8.51
CA ILE A 149 0.90 16.24 -7.69
C ILE A 149 1.19 17.75 -7.69
N TRP A 150 1.25 18.36 -8.85
CA TRP A 150 1.55 19.79 -8.98
C TRP A 150 0.49 20.66 -8.31
N GLU A 151 -0.78 20.34 -8.49
CA GLU A 151 -1.89 21.03 -7.82
C GLU A 151 -1.83 20.86 -6.31
N TYR A 152 -1.58 19.65 -5.83
CA TYR A 152 -1.47 19.38 -4.39
C TYR A 152 -0.30 20.14 -3.76
N LEU A 153 0.84 20.16 -4.41
CA LEU A 153 2.04 20.90 -3.95
C LEU A 153 1.96 22.41 -4.19
N GLN A 154 0.98 22.86 -4.97
CA GLN A 154 0.91 24.27 -5.43
C GLN A 154 2.21 24.70 -6.13
N ALA A 155 2.75 23.79 -6.93
CA ALA A 155 4.02 23.96 -7.63
C ALA A 155 3.82 23.96 -9.15
N ASP A 156 4.79 24.52 -9.85
CA ASP A 156 4.86 24.54 -11.31
C ASP A 156 5.97 23.57 -11.77
N SER A 157 5.62 22.66 -12.67
CA SER A 157 6.56 21.68 -13.22
C SER A 157 7.77 22.25 -13.93
N ASN A 158 7.68 23.51 -14.37
CA ASN A 158 8.73 24.22 -15.09
C ASN A 158 9.55 25.17 -14.20
N ILE A 159 9.18 25.31 -12.93
CA ILE A 159 9.83 26.24 -11.98
C ILE A 159 10.40 25.43 -10.81
N ALA A 160 11.67 25.07 -10.91
CA ALA A 160 12.32 24.19 -9.92
C ALA A 160 12.20 24.69 -8.48
N ASP A 161 12.36 25.99 -8.24
CA ASP A 161 12.23 26.57 -6.91
C ASP A 161 10.85 26.31 -6.28
N SER A 162 9.80 26.18 -7.07
CA SER A 162 8.44 25.91 -6.60
C SER A 162 8.28 24.50 -6.00
N TRP A 163 9.15 23.57 -6.36
CA TRP A 163 9.06 22.17 -5.92
C TRP A 163 9.32 21.98 -4.42
N TYR A 164 9.94 22.95 -3.76
CA TYR A 164 10.41 22.87 -2.38
C TYR A 164 9.61 23.75 -1.41
N GLN A 165 8.50 24.35 -1.85
CA GLN A 165 7.80 25.39 -1.10
C GLN A 165 6.71 24.87 -0.15
N SER A 166 6.36 23.60 -0.20
CA SER A 166 5.26 23.01 0.60
C SER A 166 5.72 21.79 1.43
N PRO A 167 6.75 21.94 2.30
CA PRO A 167 7.27 20.81 3.07
C PRO A 167 6.23 20.21 4.01
N GLU A 168 5.24 20.97 4.47
CA GLU A 168 4.15 20.53 5.33
C GLU A 168 3.21 19.52 4.66
N ARG A 169 3.23 19.43 3.33
CA ARG A 169 2.43 18.48 2.54
C ARG A 169 3.12 17.15 2.32
N MET A 170 4.34 17.02 2.80
CA MET A 170 5.17 15.84 2.62
C MET A 170 5.59 15.25 3.96
N GLN A 171 5.69 13.94 4.01
CA GLN A 171 6.44 13.20 5.02
C GLN A 171 7.56 12.46 4.32
N LYS A 172 8.81 12.89 4.52
CA LYS A 172 9.94 12.47 3.67
C LYS A 172 9.61 12.80 2.20
N ILE A 173 9.60 11.83 1.30
CA ILE A 173 9.19 12.02 -0.09
C ILE A 173 7.72 11.66 -0.35
N MET A 174 6.94 11.31 0.67
CA MET A 174 5.56 10.91 0.53
C MET A 174 4.61 12.10 0.71
N LEU A 175 3.78 12.36 -0.29
CA LEU A 175 2.72 13.36 -0.20
C LEU A 175 1.61 12.86 0.73
N GLN A 176 1.04 13.74 1.55
CA GLN A 176 -0.07 13.40 2.45
C GLN A 176 -1.42 13.38 1.72
N LEU A 177 -1.44 12.77 0.55
CA LEU A 177 -2.60 12.62 -0.32
C LEU A 177 -2.88 11.14 -0.58
N PHE A 178 -3.91 10.62 0.07
CA PHE A 178 -4.28 9.21 -0.03
C PHE A 178 -5.33 8.95 -1.10
N ARG A 179 -6.31 9.84 -1.24
CA ARG A 179 -7.40 9.69 -2.19
C ARG A 179 -7.56 10.90 -3.10
N HIS A 180 -7.75 10.59 -4.36
CA HIS A 180 -8.13 11.53 -5.41
C HIS A 180 -8.77 10.72 -6.55
N PRO A 181 -9.79 11.21 -7.25
CA PRO A 181 -10.44 10.45 -8.32
C PRO A 181 -9.48 9.89 -9.37
N VAL A 182 -8.47 10.64 -9.77
CA VAL A 182 -7.43 10.20 -10.72
C VAL A 182 -6.60 9.05 -10.15
N LEU A 183 -6.24 9.10 -8.88
CA LEU A 183 -5.47 8.04 -8.22
C LEU A 183 -6.31 6.80 -8.01
N ASP A 184 -7.57 6.95 -7.68
CA ASP A 184 -8.52 5.86 -7.56
C ASP A 184 -8.73 5.16 -8.92
N GLU A 185 -8.81 5.93 -10.00
CA GLU A 185 -8.85 5.39 -11.38
C GLU A 185 -7.61 4.56 -11.70
N ASN A 186 -6.43 5.05 -11.36
CA ASN A 186 -5.18 4.31 -11.57
C ASN A 186 -5.16 2.99 -10.79
N ARG A 187 -5.55 3.00 -9.51
CA ARG A 187 -5.60 1.78 -8.68
C ARG A 187 -6.57 0.74 -9.22
N ASN A 188 -7.60 1.16 -9.91
CA ASN A 188 -8.65 0.28 -10.45
C ASN A 188 -8.40 -0.19 -11.90
N VAL A 189 -7.23 0.07 -12.46
CA VAL A 189 -6.87 -0.47 -13.78
C VAL A 189 -6.88 -2.00 -13.72
N PRO A 190 -7.72 -2.69 -14.52
CA PRO A 190 -7.90 -4.14 -14.41
C PRO A 190 -6.61 -4.94 -14.62
N LEU A 191 -5.73 -4.47 -15.48
CA LEU A 191 -4.43 -5.13 -15.75
C LEU A 191 -3.58 -5.22 -14.49
N ILE A 192 -3.53 -4.18 -13.67
CA ILE A 192 -2.76 -4.16 -12.42
C ILE A 192 -3.25 -5.27 -11.49
N ARG A 193 -4.57 -5.35 -11.29
CA ARG A 193 -5.16 -6.39 -10.45
C ARG A 193 -4.82 -7.79 -10.95
N LYS A 194 -4.93 -8.04 -12.24
CA LYS A 194 -4.63 -9.34 -12.85
C LYS A 194 -3.16 -9.76 -12.65
N ILE A 195 -2.24 -8.80 -12.70
CA ILE A 195 -0.82 -9.06 -12.44
C ILE A 195 -0.63 -9.57 -11.00
N PHE A 196 -1.18 -8.86 -10.02
CA PHE A 196 -1.11 -9.28 -8.62
C PHE A 196 -1.79 -10.64 -8.39
N GLU A 197 -2.98 -10.85 -8.97
CA GLU A 197 -3.69 -12.13 -8.87
C GLU A 197 -2.85 -13.29 -9.41
N GLN A 198 -2.17 -13.10 -10.53
CA GLN A 198 -1.28 -14.13 -11.07
C GLN A 198 -0.08 -14.41 -10.15
N LEU A 199 0.58 -13.39 -9.63
CA LEU A 199 1.71 -13.56 -8.72
C LEU A 199 1.29 -14.23 -7.40
N TRP A 200 0.12 -13.90 -6.89
CA TRP A 200 -0.44 -14.48 -5.66
C TRP A 200 -1.12 -15.83 -5.89
N GLN A 201 -1.40 -16.22 -7.12
CA GLN A 201 -2.18 -17.42 -7.47
C GLN A 201 -3.53 -17.47 -6.73
N ARG A 202 -4.17 -16.32 -6.60
CA ARG A 202 -5.50 -16.17 -5.99
C ARG A 202 -6.16 -14.87 -6.45
N VAL A 203 -7.49 -14.83 -6.41
CA VAL A 203 -8.30 -13.70 -6.91
C VAL A 203 -9.03 -12.91 -5.83
N ASP A 204 -8.90 -13.33 -4.57
CA ASP A 204 -9.52 -12.69 -3.40
C ASP A 204 -8.60 -11.66 -2.74
N LEU A 205 -7.90 -10.86 -3.54
CA LEU A 205 -6.97 -9.86 -3.05
C LEU A 205 -7.70 -8.57 -2.66
N ALA A 206 -7.32 -8.03 -1.50
CA ALA A 206 -7.67 -6.68 -1.13
C ALA A 206 -6.61 -5.70 -1.64
N MET A 207 -7.07 -4.57 -2.17
CA MET A 207 -6.19 -3.50 -2.62
C MET A 207 -5.93 -2.52 -1.48
N SER A 208 -4.67 -2.22 -1.23
CA SER A 208 -4.28 -1.20 -0.27
C SER A 208 -4.43 0.21 -0.85
N THR A 209 -4.57 1.17 0.04
CA THR A 209 -4.55 2.60 -0.29
C THR A 209 -3.29 3.22 0.32
N ASP A 210 -2.43 3.78 -0.52
CA ASP A 210 -1.22 4.45 -0.08
C ASP A 210 -1.01 5.76 -0.88
N ARG A 211 0.03 6.46 -0.52
CA ARG A 211 0.35 7.80 -0.97
C ARG A 211 1.13 7.81 -2.28
N ILE A 212 1.21 8.98 -2.88
CA ILE A 212 2.14 9.27 -3.97
C ILE A 212 3.48 9.68 -3.38
N SER A 213 4.58 9.32 -4.04
CA SER A 213 5.89 9.87 -3.73
C SER A 213 6.26 11.00 -4.70
N PHE A 214 6.98 11.97 -4.17
CA PHE A 214 7.56 13.07 -4.91
C PHE A 214 9.00 13.26 -4.44
N ASN A 215 9.96 12.99 -5.32
CA ASN A 215 11.39 12.98 -4.98
C ASN A 215 12.14 13.98 -5.86
N PRO A 216 12.13 15.26 -5.49
CA PRO A 216 12.79 16.30 -6.29
C PRO A 216 14.32 16.17 -6.19
N PRO A 217 15.05 16.79 -7.13
CA PRO A 217 16.51 16.79 -7.10
C PRO A 217 17.09 17.37 -5.82
N GLU A 218 18.17 16.82 -5.34
CA GLU A 218 18.91 17.39 -4.23
C GLU A 218 19.50 18.75 -4.58
N THR A 219 19.45 19.68 -3.64
CA THR A 219 20.04 21.02 -3.72
C THR A 219 20.96 21.25 -2.51
N GLU A 220 21.55 22.42 -2.40
CA GLU A 220 22.32 22.77 -1.20
C GLU A 220 21.45 22.79 0.07
N SER A 221 20.19 23.23 -0.07
CA SER A 221 19.26 23.39 1.04
C SER A 221 18.27 22.23 1.23
N TRP A 222 18.17 21.33 0.27
CA TRP A 222 17.29 20.17 0.37
C TRP A 222 18.05 18.88 0.05
N LYS A 223 18.08 17.97 1.02
CA LYS A 223 18.69 16.64 0.87
C LYS A 223 17.63 15.57 0.98
N PHE A 224 17.84 14.47 0.29
CA PHE A 224 16.95 13.32 0.30
C PHE A 224 16.67 12.87 1.76
N PRO A 225 15.41 12.94 2.22
CA PRO A 225 15.07 12.66 3.62
C PRO A 225 14.78 11.19 3.89
N GLY A 226 14.89 10.33 2.91
CA GLY A 226 14.43 8.94 2.95
C GLY A 226 13.04 8.77 2.30
N PRO A 227 12.50 7.55 2.34
CA PRO A 227 12.98 6.42 3.15
C PRO A 227 14.26 5.77 2.62
N ASP A 228 15.18 5.53 3.53
CA ASP A 228 16.34 4.67 3.25
C ASP A 228 15.90 3.21 3.06
N MET A 229 16.85 2.33 2.78
CA MET A 229 16.58 0.90 2.67
C MET A 229 15.99 0.35 3.97
N HIS A 230 14.91 -0.44 3.85
CA HIS A 230 14.17 -1.00 4.97
C HIS A 230 13.33 -2.20 4.52
N TRP A 231 12.71 -2.90 5.47
CA TRP A 231 11.61 -3.82 5.25
C TRP A 231 10.34 -3.28 5.91
N ASP A 232 9.20 -3.56 5.33
CA ASP A 232 7.88 -3.21 5.89
C ASP A 232 7.19 -4.43 6.53
N ILE A 233 7.95 -5.42 6.89
CA ILE A 233 7.46 -6.67 7.51
C ILE A 233 8.19 -6.91 8.83
N PRO A 234 7.58 -7.70 9.74
CA PRO A 234 8.32 -8.23 10.88
C PRO A 234 9.49 -9.09 10.42
N LEU A 235 10.68 -8.81 10.95
CA LEU A 235 11.91 -9.53 10.60
C LEU A 235 12.06 -10.78 11.44
N GLN A 236 11.15 -11.71 11.27
CA GLN A 236 11.08 -12.97 11.99
C GLN A 236 10.66 -14.10 11.04
N ALA A 237 11.39 -15.19 11.07
CA ALA A 237 11.04 -16.39 10.32
C ALA A 237 9.87 -17.16 10.99
N PRO A 238 8.97 -17.80 10.23
CA PRO A 238 8.92 -17.82 8.78
C PRO A 238 8.40 -16.51 8.17
N VAL A 239 8.88 -16.16 6.98
CA VAL A 239 8.41 -14.99 6.23
C VAL A 239 7.33 -15.41 5.24
N SER A 240 6.12 -14.91 5.42
CA SER A 240 5.00 -15.17 4.51
C SER A 240 5.21 -14.52 3.15
N PHE A 241 4.51 -15.04 2.12
CA PHE A 241 4.46 -14.37 0.83
C PHE A 241 3.69 -13.06 0.93
N GLY A 242 4.20 -12.03 0.30
CA GLY A 242 3.55 -10.74 0.19
C GLY A 242 4.22 -9.88 -0.86
N THR A 243 3.49 -8.93 -1.40
CA THR A 243 3.96 -8.05 -2.46
C THR A 243 3.64 -6.59 -2.13
N GLN A 244 4.48 -5.72 -2.65
CA GLN A 244 4.27 -4.28 -2.71
C GLN A 244 4.51 -3.83 -4.14
N GLY A 245 4.01 -2.66 -4.50
CA GLY A 245 4.21 -2.14 -5.84
C GLY A 245 4.10 -0.63 -5.89
N LEU A 246 4.65 -0.06 -6.95
CA LEU A 246 4.51 1.34 -7.30
C LEU A 246 4.45 1.50 -8.83
N ILE A 247 3.94 2.62 -9.27
CA ILE A 247 3.92 2.99 -10.68
C ILE A 247 4.73 4.28 -10.83
N TYR A 248 5.68 4.28 -11.74
CA TYR A 248 6.37 5.50 -12.12
C TYR A 248 5.44 6.39 -12.95
N LEU A 249 5.38 7.65 -12.58
CA LEU A 249 4.59 8.67 -13.32
C LEU A 249 5.46 9.50 -14.26
N THR A 250 6.77 9.36 -14.17
CA THR A 250 7.77 9.97 -15.06
C THR A 250 8.74 8.90 -15.54
N ASP A 251 9.40 9.14 -16.66
CA ASP A 251 10.57 8.34 -17.02
C ASP A 251 11.62 8.55 -15.94
N THR A 252 12.03 7.47 -15.32
CA THR A 252 12.89 7.52 -14.13
C THR A 252 14.14 6.67 -14.36
N PRO A 253 15.23 7.29 -14.83
CA PRO A 253 16.53 6.62 -14.87
C PRO A 253 17.06 6.39 -13.45
N GLU A 254 18.09 5.57 -13.33
CA GLU A 254 18.63 5.14 -12.03
C GLU A 254 19.01 6.31 -11.12
N GLU A 255 19.54 7.40 -11.68
CA GLU A 255 19.98 8.59 -10.95
C GLU A 255 18.85 9.55 -10.55
N GLN A 256 17.64 9.33 -11.04
CA GLN A 256 16.48 10.21 -10.78
C GLN A 256 15.66 9.75 -9.58
N GLY A 257 16.31 9.39 -8.49
CA GLY A 257 15.60 8.99 -7.27
C GLY A 257 14.81 7.70 -7.42
N ALA A 258 15.32 6.76 -8.22
CA ALA A 258 14.66 5.51 -8.53
C ALA A 258 14.43 4.65 -7.29
N PHE A 259 13.38 3.85 -7.31
CA PHE A 259 13.18 2.74 -6.38
C PHE A 259 14.41 1.84 -6.37
N CYS A 260 14.82 1.41 -5.18
CA CYS A 260 15.94 0.51 -4.97
C CYS A 260 15.51 -0.73 -4.21
N CYS A 261 16.10 -1.86 -4.54
CA CYS A 261 15.95 -3.09 -3.77
C CYS A 261 17.22 -3.93 -3.80
N VAL A 262 17.23 -4.99 -3.02
CA VAL A 262 18.27 -6.03 -3.06
C VAL A 262 17.69 -7.26 -3.76
N PRO A 263 17.92 -7.43 -5.07
CA PRO A 263 17.34 -8.54 -5.83
C PRO A 263 17.74 -9.90 -5.27
N GLY A 264 16.82 -10.84 -5.26
CA GLY A 264 17.07 -12.22 -4.84
C GLY A 264 17.08 -12.45 -3.33
N PHE A 265 16.96 -11.42 -2.51
CA PHE A 265 17.03 -11.58 -1.06
C PHE A 265 15.84 -12.35 -0.47
N HIS A 266 14.70 -12.38 -1.15
CA HIS A 266 13.54 -13.20 -0.76
C HIS A 266 13.88 -14.70 -0.66
N LEU A 267 14.88 -15.17 -1.41
CA LEU A 267 15.37 -16.55 -1.37
C LEU A 267 16.34 -16.80 -0.21
N LYS A 268 16.83 -15.76 0.44
CA LYS A 268 17.87 -15.84 1.47
C LYS A 268 17.41 -15.35 2.84
N ILE A 269 16.30 -14.63 2.89
CA ILE A 269 15.89 -13.91 4.10
C ILE A 269 15.68 -14.82 5.30
N GLU A 270 15.05 -15.97 5.14
CA GLU A 270 14.74 -16.85 6.26
C GLU A 270 16.00 -17.44 6.90
N GLU A 271 16.95 -17.88 6.09
CA GLU A 271 18.24 -18.38 6.61
C GLU A 271 19.02 -17.24 7.26
N TRP A 272 19.06 -16.06 6.62
CA TRP A 272 19.69 -14.88 7.17
C TRP A 272 19.09 -14.51 8.53
N LEU A 273 17.75 -14.51 8.66
CA LEU A 273 17.08 -14.23 9.93
C LEU A 273 17.42 -15.25 11.04
N ARG A 274 17.49 -16.53 10.68
CA ARG A 274 17.88 -17.58 11.67
C ARG A 274 19.31 -17.41 12.20
N GLN A 275 20.17 -16.77 11.46
CA GLN A 275 21.53 -16.45 11.86
C GLN A 275 21.64 -15.17 12.70
N GLN A 276 20.56 -14.37 12.75
CA GLN A 276 20.53 -13.14 13.52
C GLN A 276 20.07 -13.42 14.96
N ASN A 277 20.64 -12.68 15.88
CA ASN A 277 20.23 -12.70 17.28
C ASN A 277 20.00 -11.26 17.77
N LYS A 278 19.25 -10.48 16.96
CA LYS A 278 19.02 -9.07 17.18
C LYS A 278 17.54 -8.76 16.97
N PRO A 279 16.97 -7.77 17.67
CA PRO A 279 15.61 -7.32 17.44
C PRO A 279 15.45 -6.61 16.08
N ASP A 280 14.24 -6.59 15.57
CA ASP A 280 13.89 -5.98 14.27
C ASP A 280 14.45 -4.58 14.07
N VAL A 281 14.38 -3.74 15.11
CA VAL A 281 14.89 -2.34 15.06
C VAL A 281 16.38 -2.28 14.74
N GLU A 282 17.16 -3.23 15.24
CA GLU A 282 18.58 -3.31 14.94
C GLU A 282 18.83 -3.92 13.56
N LEU A 283 18.02 -4.90 13.15
CA LEU A 283 18.12 -5.52 11.83
C LEU A 283 17.81 -4.55 10.70
N GLN A 284 16.95 -3.56 10.94
CA GLN A 284 16.69 -2.49 9.99
C GLN A 284 17.91 -1.58 9.74
N LYS A 285 18.84 -1.54 10.67
CA LYS A 285 20.02 -0.66 10.63
C LYS A 285 21.22 -1.39 10.04
N GLN A 286 21.20 -1.63 8.74
CA GLN A 286 22.30 -2.25 8.02
C GLN A 286 23.25 -1.20 7.44
N ASN A 287 24.50 -1.62 7.20
CA ASN A 287 25.39 -0.87 6.31
C ASN A 287 25.03 -1.19 4.86
N TRP A 288 24.05 -0.49 4.33
CA TRP A 288 23.48 -0.76 3.01
C TRP A 288 24.48 -0.59 1.87
N SER A 289 25.57 0.15 2.08
CA SER A 289 26.64 0.28 1.09
C SER A 289 27.38 -1.05 0.85
N ALA A 290 27.31 -1.98 1.80
CA ALA A 290 27.88 -3.32 1.67
C ALA A 290 26.93 -4.34 1.04
N TRP A 291 25.68 -3.96 0.81
CA TRP A 291 24.66 -4.80 0.19
C TRP A 291 24.57 -4.53 -1.32
N PRO A 292 24.18 -5.53 -2.12
CA PRO A 292 24.03 -5.34 -3.56
C PRO A 292 22.70 -4.61 -3.90
N VAL A 293 22.57 -3.39 -3.43
CA VAL A 293 21.43 -2.52 -3.67
C VAL A 293 21.43 -2.11 -5.13
N LYS A 294 20.28 -2.31 -5.80
CA LYS A 294 20.10 -2.00 -7.20
C LYS A 294 18.99 -0.96 -7.39
N PRO A 295 19.28 0.20 -8.01
CA PRO A 295 18.25 1.10 -8.47
C PRO A 295 17.54 0.52 -9.70
N ILE A 296 16.22 0.69 -9.76
CA ILE A 296 15.38 0.12 -10.81
C ILE A 296 14.84 1.25 -11.68
N ALA A 297 15.47 1.45 -12.83
CA ALA A 297 14.98 2.39 -13.82
C ALA A 297 13.73 1.83 -14.52
N ALA A 298 12.78 2.71 -14.81
CA ALA A 298 11.61 2.39 -15.61
C ALA A 298 11.02 3.66 -16.23
N LYS A 299 10.01 3.48 -17.07
CA LYS A 299 9.34 4.58 -17.77
C LYS A 299 8.03 4.96 -17.12
N ALA A 300 7.52 6.15 -17.46
CA ALA A 300 6.19 6.57 -17.06
C ALA A 300 5.15 5.52 -17.44
N GLY A 301 4.32 5.12 -16.49
CA GLY A 301 3.29 4.10 -16.66
C GLY A 301 3.74 2.67 -16.36
N ASP A 302 5.00 2.44 -16.05
CA ASP A 302 5.51 1.12 -15.69
C ASP A 302 5.22 0.80 -14.23
N LEU A 303 4.80 -0.43 -13.98
CA LEU A 303 4.57 -0.97 -12.65
C LEU A 303 5.83 -1.71 -12.18
N VAL A 304 6.32 -1.34 -11.02
CA VAL A 304 7.36 -2.07 -10.30
C VAL A 304 6.71 -2.82 -9.16
N ILE A 305 6.80 -4.14 -9.16
CA ILE A 305 6.33 -5.01 -8.07
C ILE A 305 7.52 -5.66 -7.42
N TRP A 306 7.51 -5.80 -6.10
CA TRP A 306 8.54 -6.55 -5.38
C TRP A 306 7.94 -7.42 -4.29
N HIS A 307 8.62 -8.50 -4.01
CA HIS A 307 8.36 -9.35 -2.85
C HIS A 307 8.75 -8.57 -1.59
N HIS A 308 7.86 -8.54 -0.60
CA HIS A 308 8.07 -7.73 0.60
C HIS A 308 9.27 -8.20 1.46
N ALA A 309 9.82 -9.37 1.18
CA ALA A 309 11.06 -9.84 1.80
C ALA A 309 12.31 -9.14 1.26
N LEU A 310 12.23 -8.44 0.11
CA LEU A 310 13.35 -7.64 -0.35
C LEU A 310 13.48 -6.37 0.50
N PRO A 311 14.67 -6.07 1.02
CA PRO A 311 14.92 -4.72 1.50
C PRO A 311 14.80 -3.77 0.31
N HIS A 312 14.14 -2.66 0.53
CA HIS A 312 13.84 -1.69 -0.52
C HIS A 312 13.80 -0.27 0.04
N GLY A 313 13.80 0.70 -0.84
CA GLY A 313 13.72 2.11 -0.52
C GLY A 313 13.75 2.98 -1.76
N ALA A 314 13.90 4.27 -1.57
CA ALA A 314 14.18 5.19 -2.64
C ALA A 314 15.66 5.59 -2.61
N SER A 315 16.11 6.30 -3.63
CA SER A 315 17.46 6.83 -3.72
C SER A 315 17.43 8.35 -3.85
N PRO A 316 18.52 9.05 -3.49
CA PRO A 316 18.63 10.47 -3.76
C PRO A 316 18.47 10.77 -5.25
N ASN A 317 17.71 11.81 -5.56
CA ASN A 317 17.59 12.27 -6.94
C ASN A 317 18.80 13.17 -7.28
N LYS A 318 19.64 12.68 -8.17
CA LYS A 318 20.83 13.38 -8.69
C LYS A 318 20.61 13.92 -10.11
N ALA A 319 19.41 13.77 -10.65
CA ALA A 319 19.02 14.31 -11.94
C ALA A 319 18.47 15.74 -11.81
N GLU A 320 17.87 16.26 -12.87
CA GLU A 320 17.37 17.65 -12.95
C GLU A 320 15.84 17.76 -12.79
N TYR A 321 15.13 16.64 -12.75
CA TYR A 321 13.67 16.58 -12.69
C TYR A 321 13.18 15.60 -11.62
N PRO A 322 12.02 15.88 -10.96
CA PRO A 322 11.44 14.97 -9.97
C PRO A 322 10.92 13.67 -10.55
#